data_340e11b9f9c330cbcdd5a157c08422bd
#
_entry.id   340e11b9f9c330cbcdd5a157c08422bd
#
_cell.length_a   1.000
_cell.length_b   1.000
_cell.length_c   1.000
_cell.angle_alpha   90.00
_cell.angle_beta   90.00
_cell.angle_gamma   90.00
#
_symmetry.space_group_name_H-M   'P 1'
#
loop_
_entity.id
_entity.type
_entity.pdbx_description
1 polymer ?
#
loop_
_entity_poly.entity_id
_entity_poly.type
_entity_poly.pdbx_seq_one_letter_code
_entity_poly.pdbx_strand_id
1 'polypeptide(L)'
;QAAIDAILQDNNGYTNTAGIDALLQTIYNRLHSQFGWEFTEESNLAAMVTSGTAGALTLAFLTVLNPGDEIIVPDPYFVIYPSLARIAEAKAVLCDTYPDFRMTAERIEKYITEKTKAVLVNSPANPTGVVLTANEMADIATLCKEHGILLITDEIYDELVFSPAKHVSPAETSEDVLVVRGYGKTYGCTGWRMGYAAGPKQIIDGMLKLKQQTFVCAPSVMQHSLIGAFDVDLTPLIERFTDRRDMVVEMLGDITELVIPEGAFYAFPKIPEGLNMCGIEFTSKAADHNVLVIQGEVFSNLDTHFRISFAVPDDKLEQGLSVLRKLLQ
;
A
#
# COMPACT_ATOMS: atom_id res chain seq x y z
N GLN A 1 -16.26 -20.32 -2.56
CA GLN A 1 -17.15 -21.00 -3.53
C GLN A 1 -16.97 -20.42 -4.93
N ALA A 2 -17.01 -19.09 -5.13
CA ALA A 2 -16.92 -18.44 -6.45
C ALA A 2 -15.70 -18.88 -7.30
N ALA A 3 -14.53 -19.11 -6.68
CA ALA A 3 -13.36 -19.64 -7.37
C ALA A 3 -13.57 -21.06 -7.89
N ILE A 4 -14.22 -21.91 -7.08
CA ILE A 4 -14.56 -23.29 -7.47
C ILE A 4 -15.54 -23.28 -8.64
N ASP A 5 -16.57 -22.43 -8.56
CA ASP A 5 -17.58 -22.30 -9.62
C ASP A 5 -16.95 -21.78 -10.91
N ALA A 6 -16.02 -20.82 -10.84
CA ALA A 6 -15.29 -20.33 -12.00
C ALA A 6 -14.46 -21.43 -12.69
N ILE A 7 -13.83 -22.32 -11.92
CA ILE A 7 -13.10 -23.47 -12.46
C ILE A 7 -14.06 -24.45 -13.14
N LEU A 8 -15.17 -24.78 -12.48
CA LEU A 8 -16.18 -25.73 -13.00
C LEU A 8 -16.89 -25.19 -14.25
N GLN A 9 -16.96 -23.87 -14.42
CA GLN A 9 -17.51 -23.20 -15.60
C GLN A 9 -16.47 -23.00 -16.73
N ASP A 10 -15.28 -23.57 -16.58
CA ASP A 10 -14.18 -23.48 -17.56
C ASP A 10 -13.69 -22.05 -17.86
N ASN A 11 -13.73 -21.15 -16.86
CA ASN A 11 -13.22 -19.78 -16.96
C ASN A 11 -11.68 -19.74 -16.91
N ASN A 12 -11.01 -20.58 -17.71
CA ASN A 12 -9.54 -20.78 -17.68
C ASN A 12 -8.80 -20.03 -18.79
N GLY A 13 -9.51 -19.49 -19.78
CA GLY A 13 -8.93 -18.81 -20.94
C GLY A 13 -8.36 -17.43 -20.62
N TYR A 14 -7.65 -16.87 -21.58
CA TYR A 14 -7.25 -15.46 -21.52
C TYR A 14 -8.48 -14.54 -21.44
N THR A 15 -8.39 -13.51 -20.61
CA THR A 15 -9.41 -12.45 -20.54
C THR A 15 -8.94 -11.22 -21.33
N ASN A 16 -9.82 -10.24 -21.46
CA ASN A 16 -9.43 -8.90 -21.90
C ASN A 16 -8.28 -8.39 -21.02
N THR A 17 -7.30 -7.70 -21.63
CA THR A 17 -6.15 -7.15 -20.91
C THR A 17 -6.55 -6.21 -19.77
N ALA A 18 -7.61 -5.41 -19.96
CA ALA A 18 -8.12 -4.55 -18.89
C ALA A 18 -8.73 -5.34 -17.71
N GLY A 19 -9.30 -6.49 -17.98
CA GLY A 19 -10.02 -7.34 -17.02
C GLY A 19 -11.34 -7.81 -17.60
N ILE A 20 -12.06 -8.70 -16.88
CA ILE A 20 -13.42 -9.09 -17.27
C ILE A 20 -14.40 -7.96 -16.96
N ASP A 21 -15.37 -7.75 -17.85
CA ASP A 21 -16.33 -6.65 -17.74
C ASP A 21 -17.10 -6.66 -16.41
N ALA A 22 -17.48 -7.85 -15.95
CA ALA A 22 -18.21 -7.99 -14.69
C ALA A 22 -17.40 -7.48 -13.48
N LEU A 23 -16.08 -7.75 -13.39
CA LEU A 23 -15.23 -7.25 -12.32
C LEU A 23 -14.93 -5.77 -12.48
N LEU A 24 -14.69 -5.30 -13.71
CA LEU A 24 -14.50 -3.88 -14.00
C LEU A 24 -15.74 -3.07 -13.59
N GLN A 25 -16.94 -3.58 -13.86
CA GLN A 25 -18.17 -2.90 -13.46
C GLN A 25 -18.30 -2.77 -11.94
N THR A 26 -17.89 -3.79 -11.17
CA THR A 26 -17.90 -3.67 -9.69
C THR A 26 -16.87 -2.63 -9.21
N ILE A 27 -15.71 -2.56 -9.86
CA ILE A 27 -14.70 -1.53 -9.58
C ILE A 27 -15.23 -0.13 -9.92
N TYR A 28 -15.84 0.05 -11.08
CA TYR A 28 -16.44 1.32 -11.48
C TYR A 28 -17.53 1.79 -10.50
N ASN A 29 -18.43 0.91 -10.14
CA ASN A 29 -19.50 1.22 -9.18
C ASN A 29 -18.93 1.65 -7.82
N ARG A 30 -17.87 0.97 -7.34
CA ARG A 30 -17.21 1.34 -6.10
C ARG A 30 -16.54 2.71 -6.18
N LEU A 31 -15.77 2.96 -7.23
CA LEU A 31 -15.08 4.24 -7.41
C LEU A 31 -16.06 5.40 -7.64
N HIS A 32 -17.17 5.15 -8.35
CA HIS A 32 -18.25 6.10 -8.49
C HIS A 32 -18.89 6.44 -7.12
N SER A 33 -19.20 5.41 -6.32
CA SER A 33 -19.79 5.59 -4.99
C SER A 33 -18.87 6.35 -4.02
N GLN A 34 -17.56 6.18 -4.13
CA GLN A 34 -16.57 6.79 -3.23
C GLN A 34 -16.11 8.17 -3.69
N PHE A 35 -15.91 8.35 -4.99
CA PHE A 35 -15.23 9.53 -5.56
C PHE A 35 -16.11 10.33 -6.53
N GLY A 36 -17.28 9.80 -6.93
CA GLY A 36 -18.10 10.37 -7.99
C GLY A 36 -17.51 10.17 -9.40
N TRP A 37 -16.47 9.33 -9.54
CA TRP A 37 -15.81 9.11 -10.84
C TRP A 37 -16.73 8.42 -11.84
N GLU A 38 -16.75 8.95 -13.07
CA GLU A 38 -17.53 8.40 -14.19
C GLU A 38 -16.58 7.73 -15.21
N PHE A 39 -16.93 6.52 -15.64
CA PHE A 39 -16.14 5.73 -16.60
C PHE A 39 -16.92 5.58 -17.90
N THR A 40 -17.03 6.68 -18.67
CA THR A 40 -17.68 6.73 -19.98
C THR A 40 -16.64 6.86 -21.09
N GLU A 41 -17.07 6.78 -22.36
CA GLU A 41 -16.17 6.98 -23.50
C GLU A 41 -15.58 8.40 -23.55
N GLU A 42 -16.34 9.39 -23.05
CA GLU A 42 -15.92 10.80 -23.00
C GLU A 42 -15.12 11.14 -21.74
N SER A 43 -15.09 10.26 -20.75
CA SER A 43 -14.35 10.47 -19.51
C SER A 43 -12.85 10.37 -19.73
N ASN A 44 -12.09 11.21 -19.00
CA ASN A 44 -10.63 11.12 -18.94
C ASN A 44 -10.15 10.06 -17.94
N LEU A 45 -11.04 9.26 -17.37
CA LEU A 45 -10.75 8.22 -16.40
C LEU A 45 -10.87 6.82 -17.01
N ALA A 46 -10.03 5.92 -16.54
CA ALA A 46 -10.11 4.51 -16.86
C ALA A 46 -9.66 3.66 -15.66
N ALA A 47 -10.00 2.37 -15.69
CA ALA A 47 -9.47 1.42 -14.71
C ALA A 47 -9.04 0.12 -15.39
N MET A 48 -8.18 -0.63 -14.69
CA MET A 48 -7.71 -1.94 -15.13
C MET A 48 -7.48 -2.86 -13.94
N VAL A 49 -7.83 -4.13 -14.11
CA VAL A 49 -7.46 -5.19 -13.17
C VAL A 49 -5.97 -5.52 -13.33
N THR A 50 -5.27 -5.81 -12.25
CA THR A 50 -3.82 -6.03 -12.26
C THR A 50 -3.42 -7.30 -11.49
N SER A 51 -2.19 -7.77 -11.70
CA SER A 51 -1.60 -8.90 -10.96
C SER A 51 -1.15 -8.45 -9.54
N GLY A 52 -2.13 -8.07 -8.72
CA GLY A 52 -1.93 -7.42 -7.42
C GLY A 52 -1.47 -5.98 -7.56
N THR A 53 -1.35 -5.26 -6.44
CA THR A 53 -0.83 -3.88 -6.42
C THR A 53 0.62 -3.81 -6.89
N ALA A 54 1.44 -4.83 -6.62
CA ALA A 54 2.81 -4.88 -7.12
C ALA A 54 2.86 -4.85 -8.67
N GLY A 55 1.95 -5.58 -9.33
CA GLY A 55 1.81 -5.53 -10.79
C GLY A 55 1.34 -4.16 -11.29
N ALA A 56 0.39 -3.53 -10.57
CA ALA A 56 -0.06 -2.16 -10.88
C ALA A 56 1.09 -1.14 -10.77
N LEU A 57 1.82 -1.16 -9.66
CA LEU A 57 2.95 -0.26 -9.42
C LEU A 57 4.08 -0.48 -10.43
N THR A 58 4.39 -1.74 -10.77
CA THR A 58 5.39 -2.04 -11.81
C THR A 58 5.01 -1.40 -13.15
N LEU A 59 3.76 -1.59 -13.57
CA LEU A 59 3.26 -1.00 -14.82
C LEU A 59 3.24 0.53 -14.75
N ALA A 60 2.83 1.11 -13.62
CA ALA A 60 2.80 2.57 -13.42
C ALA A 60 4.20 3.17 -13.53
N PHE A 61 5.19 2.63 -12.80
CA PHE A 61 6.56 3.13 -12.83
C PHE A 61 7.15 3.07 -14.23
N LEU A 62 6.99 1.95 -14.93
CA LEU A 62 7.48 1.79 -16.32
C LEU A 62 6.71 2.63 -17.35
N THR A 63 5.50 3.08 -17.03
CA THR A 63 4.71 3.95 -17.91
C THR A 63 5.08 5.42 -17.73
N VAL A 64 5.34 5.84 -16.49
CA VAL A 64 5.47 7.25 -16.10
C VAL A 64 6.91 7.71 -16.10
N LEU A 65 7.87 6.83 -15.75
CA LEU A 65 9.27 7.19 -15.55
C LEU A 65 10.13 6.80 -16.75
N ASN A 66 11.03 7.70 -17.13
CA ASN A 66 12.10 7.46 -18.10
C ASN A 66 13.46 7.41 -17.36
N PRO A 67 14.53 6.90 -18.02
CA PRO A 67 15.87 6.95 -17.46
C PRO A 67 16.28 8.35 -16.99
N GLY A 68 16.67 8.46 -15.72
CA GLY A 68 17.08 9.71 -15.10
C GLY A 68 15.97 10.56 -14.48
N ASP A 69 14.70 10.18 -14.62
CA ASP A 69 13.58 10.81 -13.92
C ASP A 69 13.62 10.49 -12.42
N GLU A 70 12.88 11.25 -11.64
CA GLU A 70 12.77 11.09 -10.19
C GLU A 70 11.31 10.83 -9.78
N ILE A 71 11.14 9.94 -8.78
CA ILE A 71 9.89 9.73 -8.07
C ILE A 71 10.12 9.92 -6.58
N ILE A 72 9.30 10.76 -5.93
CA ILE A 72 9.37 10.98 -4.49
C ILE A 72 8.53 9.90 -3.81
N VAL A 73 9.13 9.22 -2.82
CA VAL A 73 8.50 8.17 -2.02
C VAL A 73 8.74 8.44 -0.53
N PRO A 74 7.87 8.00 0.40
CA PRO A 74 8.11 8.19 1.84
C PRO A 74 9.39 7.48 2.30
N ASP A 75 10.02 7.95 3.35
CA ASP A 75 11.00 7.23 4.16
C ASP A 75 10.49 7.24 5.61
N PRO A 76 10.06 6.11 6.20
CA PRO A 76 10.20 4.73 5.68
C PRO A 76 9.21 4.39 4.55
N TYR A 77 9.62 3.45 3.68
CA TYR A 77 8.93 3.05 2.46
C TYR A 77 8.56 1.56 2.44
N PHE A 78 7.60 1.18 1.60
CA PHE A 78 7.47 -0.23 1.26
C PHE A 78 8.60 -0.66 0.30
N VAL A 79 9.25 -1.77 0.63
CA VAL A 79 10.53 -2.25 0.05
C VAL A 79 10.60 -2.26 -1.48
N ILE A 80 9.46 -2.38 -2.18
CA ILE A 80 9.49 -2.46 -3.65
C ILE A 80 9.66 -1.09 -4.35
N TYR A 81 9.32 0.04 -3.71
CA TYR A 81 9.31 1.34 -4.40
C TYR A 81 10.69 1.74 -4.95
N PRO A 82 11.78 1.74 -4.17
CA PRO A 82 13.11 2.05 -4.72
C PRO A 82 13.57 1.03 -5.76
N SER A 83 13.14 -0.23 -5.62
CA SER A 83 13.48 -1.28 -6.58
C SER A 83 12.77 -1.07 -7.92
N LEU A 84 11.50 -0.67 -7.92
CA LEU A 84 10.74 -0.36 -9.14
C LEU A 84 11.31 0.89 -9.85
N ALA A 85 11.68 1.93 -9.10
CA ALA A 85 12.35 3.09 -9.69
C ALA A 85 13.65 2.69 -10.40
N ARG A 86 14.45 1.82 -9.78
CA ARG A 86 15.68 1.30 -10.38
C ARG A 86 15.43 0.46 -11.63
N ILE A 87 14.35 -0.35 -11.66
CA ILE A 87 13.96 -1.11 -12.85
C ILE A 87 13.57 -0.18 -14.00
N ALA A 88 12.96 0.96 -13.70
CA ALA A 88 12.65 2.01 -14.67
C ALA A 88 13.87 2.91 -15.02
N GLU A 89 15.07 2.59 -14.53
CA GLU A 89 16.29 3.42 -14.65
C GLU A 89 16.09 4.85 -14.11
N ALA A 90 15.15 5.03 -13.19
CA ALA A 90 14.82 6.26 -12.49
C ALA A 90 15.34 6.24 -11.06
N LYS A 91 15.25 7.36 -10.37
CA LYS A 91 15.70 7.51 -8.99
C LYS A 91 14.52 7.67 -8.05
N ALA A 92 14.45 6.83 -6.99
CA ALA A 92 13.61 7.09 -5.85
C ALA A 92 14.26 8.16 -4.96
N VAL A 93 13.55 9.27 -4.76
CA VAL A 93 13.93 10.35 -3.84
C VAL A 93 13.15 10.12 -2.54
N LEU A 94 13.87 9.87 -1.46
CA LEU A 94 13.26 9.53 -0.18
C LEU A 94 12.86 10.81 0.56
N CYS A 95 11.58 10.95 0.84
CA CYS A 95 11.02 12.04 1.64
C CYS A 95 11.06 11.64 3.12
N ASP A 96 11.91 12.27 3.91
CA ASP A 96 12.00 12.03 5.35
C ASP A 96 10.67 12.38 6.04
N THR A 97 10.08 11.36 6.66
CA THR A 97 8.81 11.49 7.39
C THR A 97 8.95 11.29 8.90
N TYR A 98 10.17 11.13 9.40
CA TYR A 98 10.40 10.99 10.84
C TYR A 98 10.09 12.29 11.60
N PRO A 99 9.70 12.22 12.88
CA PRO A 99 9.47 10.99 13.67
C PRO A 99 8.02 10.48 13.63
N ASP A 100 7.08 11.21 13.01
CA ASP A 100 5.63 10.91 13.02
C ASP A 100 5.16 10.09 11.82
N PHE A 101 6.06 9.84 10.86
CA PHE A 101 5.87 9.09 9.64
C PHE A 101 4.77 9.64 8.71
N ARG A 102 4.45 10.93 8.82
CA ARG A 102 3.45 11.59 7.98
C ARG A 102 4.11 12.26 6.78
N MET A 103 3.76 11.82 5.58
CA MET A 103 4.25 12.41 4.33
C MET A 103 3.35 13.59 3.94
N THR A 104 3.70 14.81 4.39
CA THR A 104 2.92 16.03 4.13
C THR A 104 3.39 16.75 2.86
N ALA A 105 2.52 17.61 2.28
CA ALA A 105 2.87 18.45 1.14
C ALA A 105 4.12 19.29 1.42
N GLU A 106 4.22 19.92 2.61
CA GLU A 106 5.39 20.73 3.02
C GLU A 106 6.70 19.91 3.02
N ARG A 107 6.63 18.62 3.41
CA ARG A 107 7.80 17.74 3.35
C ARG A 107 8.16 17.38 1.92
N ILE A 108 7.17 17.02 1.10
CA ILE A 108 7.34 16.65 -0.31
C ILE A 108 7.96 17.79 -1.11
N GLU A 109 7.48 19.02 -0.93
CA GLU A 109 7.91 20.20 -1.69
C GLU A 109 9.43 20.41 -1.66
N LYS A 110 10.08 20.09 -0.54
CA LYS A 110 11.55 20.19 -0.36
C LYS A 110 12.34 19.29 -1.29
N TYR A 111 11.71 18.26 -1.85
CA TYR A 111 12.35 17.25 -2.69
C TYR A 111 11.97 17.38 -4.17
N ILE A 112 11.05 18.29 -4.53
CA ILE A 112 10.64 18.49 -5.93
C ILE A 112 11.77 19.11 -6.73
N THR A 113 12.06 18.54 -7.88
CA THR A 113 13.02 19.02 -8.88
C THR A 113 12.40 19.02 -10.27
N GLU A 114 13.08 19.56 -11.27
CA GLU A 114 12.66 19.48 -12.68
C GLU A 114 12.57 18.04 -13.22
N LYS A 115 13.24 17.09 -12.54
CA LYS A 115 13.22 15.66 -12.88
C LYS A 115 12.09 14.89 -12.22
N THR A 116 11.41 15.48 -11.24
CA THR A 116 10.31 14.83 -10.53
C THR A 116 9.13 14.62 -11.47
N LYS A 117 8.73 13.37 -11.69
CA LYS A 117 7.59 12.99 -12.53
C LYS A 117 6.42 12.45 -11.75
N ALA A 118 6.68 11.89 -10.58
CA ALA A 118 5.64 11.33 -9.73
C ALA A 118 5.97 11.53 -8.24
N VAL A 119 4.92 11.59 -7.45
CA VAL A 119 4.94 11.40 -5.98
C VAL A 119 4.13 10.14 -5.70
N LEU A 120 4.66 9.25 -4.85
CA LEU A 120 3.94 8.09 -4.38
C LEU A 120 3.68 8.22 -2.89
N VAL A 121 2.40 8.13 -2.49
CA VAL A 121 1.97 8.03 -1.10
C VAL A 121 1.43 6.64 -0.83
N ASN A 122 1.61 6.15 0.41
CA ASN A 122 1.05 4.88 0.87
C ASN A 122 0.26 5.13 2.16
N SER A 123 -1.05 5.00 2.09
CA SER A 123 -1.94 5.21 3.23
C SER A 123 -3.15 4.27 3.17
N PRO A 124 -3.35 3.44 4.21
CA PRO A 124 -2.49 3.21 5.39
C PRO A 124 -1.10 2.69 5.03
N ALA A 125 -0.09 3.10 5.78
CA ALA A 125 1.31 2.91 5.43
C ALA A 125 1.91 1.57 5.89
N ASN A 126 2.76 1.00 5.08
CA ASN A 126 3.69 -0.06 5.44
C ASN A 126 5.12 0.50 5.38
N PRO A 127 5.88 0.56 6.50
CA PRO A 127 5.78 -0.29 7.69
C PRO A 127 5.06 0.32 8.90
N THR A 128 4.60 1.57 8.86
CA THR A 128 4.30 2.38 10.06
C THR A 128 2.87 2.27 10.58
N GLY A 129 1.93 1.92 9.70
CA GLY A 129 0.49 1.91 10.02
C GLY A 129 -0.16 3.30 10.07
N VAL A 130 0.56 4.37 9.73
CA VAL A 130 0.01 5.73 9.70
C VAL A 130 -1.03 5.87 8.60
N VAL A 131 -2.11 6.60 8.90
CA VAL A 131 -3.18 6.96 7.95
C VAL A 131 -3.15 8.47 7.75
N LEU A 132 -2.97 8.93 6.51
CA LEU A 132 -2.99 10.35 6.19
C LEU A 132 -4.42 10.90 6.29
N THR A 133 -4.55 12.11 6.80
CA THR A 133 -5.84 12.81 6.96
C THR A 133 -6.35 13.36 5.63
N ALA A 134 -7.63 13.75 5.59
CA ALA A 134 -8.24 14.39 4.42
C ALA A 134 -7.49 15.67 4.00
N ASN A 135 -7.09 16.49 4.95
CA ASN A 135 -6.35 17.73 4.66
C ASN A 135 -4.98 17.41 4.06
N GLU A 136 -4.22 16.47 4.65
CA GLU A 136 -2.91 16.08 4.12
C GLU A 136 -3.02 15.54 2.69
N MET A 137 -4.02 14.69 2.41
CA MET A 137 -4.23 14.13 1.06
C MET A 137 -4.63 15.22 0.06
N ALA A 138 -5.49 16.16 0.44
CA ALA A 138 -5.90 17.28 -0.42
C ALA A 138 -4.73 18.23 -0.71
N ASP A 139 -3.91 18.52 0.29
CA ASP A 139 -2.73 19.39 0.14
C ASP A 139 -1.69 18.73 -0.79
N ILE A 140 -1.46 17.42 -0.66
CA ILE A 140 -0.56 16.67 -1.54
C ILE A 140 -1.09 16.66 -2.98
N ALA A 141 -2.39 16.41 -3.18
CA ALA A 141 -3.00 16.43 -4.51
C ALA A 141 -2.88 17.82 -5.16
N THR A 142 -3.10 18.87 -4.39
CA THR A 142 -2.95 20.25 -4.84
C THR A 142 -1.50 20.56 -5.26
N LEU A 143 -0.53 20.22 -4.41
CA LEU A 143 0.90 20.39 -4.68
C LEU A 143 1.31 19.66 -5.98
N CYS A 144 0.92 18.39 -6.13
CA CYS A 144 1.24 17.62 -7.32
C CYS A 144 0.65 18.26 -8.58
N LYS A 145 -0.59 18.74 -8.52
CA LYS A 145 -1.27 19.41 -9.64
C LYS A 145 -0.58 20.72 -10.02
N GLU A 146 -0.20 21.55 -9.06
CA GLU A 146 0.49 22.81 -9.30
C GLU A 146 1.85 22.62 -9.99
N HIS A 147 2.54 21.52 -9.68
CA HIS A 147 3.82 21.18 -10.30
C HIS A 147 3.71 20.32 -11.55
N GLY A 148 2.50 19.91 -11.97
CA GLY A 148 2.30 18.99 -13.10
C GLY A 148 2.90 17.60 -12.89
N ILE A 149 2.92 17.11 -11.65
CA ILE A 149 3.48 15.84 -11.19
C ILE A 149 2.34 14.84 -10.97
N LEU A 150 2.48 13.59 -11.42
CA LEU A 150 1.49 12.56 -11.16
C LEU A 150 1.52 12.14 -9.68
N LEU A 151 0.36 12.17 -9.02
CA LEU A 151 0.19 11.56 -7.71
C LEU A 151 -0.21 10.09 -7.89
N ILE A 152 0.59 9.17 -7.33
CA ILE A 152 0.28 7.73 -7.24
C ILE A 152 -0.05 7.43 -5.78
N THR A 153 -1.20 6.82 -5.51
CA THR A 153 -1.59 6.42 -4.17
C THR A 153 -1.70 4.90 -4.06
N ASP A 154 -0.85 4.30 -3.21
CA ASP A 154 -0.92 2.87 -2.87
C ASP A 154 -1.84 2.70 -1.65
N GLU A 155 -3.05 2.28 -1.93
CA GLU A 155 -4.15 2.13 -0.97
C GLU A 155 -4.46 0.65 -0.70
N ILE A 156 -3.46 -0.23 -0.73
CA ILE A 156 -3.66 -1.69 -0.53
C ILE A 156 -4.30 -2.04 0.82
N TYR A 157 -4.27 -1.14 1.79
CA TYR A 157 -4.85 -1.30 3.12
C TYR A 157 -6.08 -0.42 3.36
N ASP A 158 -6.73 0.10 2.31
CA ASP A 158 -7.86 1.05 2.37
C ASP A 158 -9.00 0.62 3.31
N GLU A 159 -9.27 -0.69 3.41
CA GLU A 159 -10.30 -1.27 4.28
C GLU A 159 -9.81 -1.57 5.71
N LEU A 160 -8.50 -1.56 5.94
CA LEU A 160 -7.90 -1.91 7.23
C LEU A 160 -7.51 -0.64 7.97
N VAL A 161 -8.49 0.08 8.50
CA VAL A 161 -8.33 1.33 9.24
C VAL A 161 -9.05 1.23 10.58
N PHE A 162 -8.41 1.70 11.63
CA PHE A 162 -8.89 1.58 13.00
C PHE A 162 -9.46 2.89 13.52
N SER A 163 -10.66 2.84 14.12
CA SER A 163 -11.29 4.02 14.71
C SER A 163 -10.35 4.70 15.74
N PRO A 164 -10.28 6.06 15.80
CA PRO A 164 -11.13 7.03 15.08
C PRO A 164 -10.64 7.42 13.67
N ALA A 165 -9.50 6.88 13.20
CA ALA A 165 -8.98 7.19 11.87
C ALA A 165 -9.96 6.73 10.78
N LYS A 166 -9.88 7.37 9.61
CA LYS A 166 -10.65 7.01 8.42
C LYS A 166 -9.73 7.04 7.21
N HIS A 167 -9.87 6.05 6.34
CA HIS A 167 -9.21 6.12 5.05
C HIS A 167 -9.80 7.26 4.21
N VAL A 168 -8.93 8.04 3.61
CA VAL A 168 -9.28 9.09 2.64
C VAL A 168 -8.37 8.94 1.45
N SER A 169 -8.94 8.91 0.26
CA SER A 169 -8.18 8.91 -0.99
C SER A 169 -8.05 10.33 -1.53
N PRO A 170 -6.88 10.72 -2.08
CA PRO A 170 -6.77 11.98 -2.80
C PRO A 170 -7.67 12.03 -4.05
N ALA A 171 -8.16 10.89 -4.51
CA ALA A 171 -9.13 10.77 -5.58
C ALA A 171 -10.52 11.34 -5.25
N GLU A 172 -10.82 11.58 -3.98
CA GLU A 172 -12.06 12.27 -3.56
C GLU A 172 -12.09 13.74 -3.99
N THR A 173 -10.92 14.33 -4.24
CA THR A 173 -10.78 15.76 -4.59
C THR A 173 -10.10 16.00 -5.93
N SER A 174 -9.53 14.98 -6.57
CA SER A 174 -8.78 15.11 -7.82
C SER A 174 -8.94 13.89 -8.72
N GLU A 175 -9.12 14.12 -10.01
CA GLU A 175 -9.05 13.09 -11.05
C GLU A 175 -7.63 12.86 -11.58
N ASP A 176 -6.67 13.73 -11.23
CA ASP A 176 -5.27 13.66 -11.65
C ASP A 176 -4.44 12.74 -10.72
N VAL A 177 -5.05 11.64 -10.25
CA VAL A 177 -4.47 10.68 -9.30
C VAL A 177 -4.54 9.28 -9.87
N LEU A 178 -3.45 8.53 -9.76
CA LEU A 178 -3.44 7.09 -10.04
C LEU A 178 -3.66 6.32 -8.73
N VAL A 179 -4.87 5.81 -8.54
CA VAL A 179 -5.24 4.97 -7.40
C VAL A 179 -4.82 3.53 -7.67
N VAL A 180 -4.10 2.92 -6.73
CA VAL A 180 -3.68 1.51 -6.76
C VAL A 180 -4.26 0.80 -5.54
N ARG A 181 -5.13 -0.18 -5.76
CA ARG A 181 -5.79 -0.98 -4.72
C ARG A 181 -5.70 -2.47 -4.99
N GLY A 182 -6.01 -3.28 -4.00
CA GLY A 182 -5.93 -4.73 -4.17
C GLY A 182 -6.74 -5.52 -3.16
N TYR A 183 -7.00 -6.75 -3.51
CA TYR A 183 -7.84 -7.66 -2.73
C TYR A 183 -7.05 -8.48 -1.71
N GLY A 184 -5.75 -8.66 -1.94
CA GLY A 184 -4.94 -9.65 -1.24
C GLY A 184 -4.85 -9.45 0.28
N LYS A 185 -4.80 -8.20 0.74
CA LYS A 185 -4.61 -7.89 2.16
C LYS A 185 -5.92 -7.94 2.93
N THR A 186 -6.92 -7.26 2.42
CA THR A 186 -8.26 -7.20 3.01
C THR A 186 -8.93 -8.57 3.08
N TYR A 187 -8.89 -9.32 1.99
CA TYR A 187 -9.60 -10.61 1.90
C TYR A 187 -8.70 -11.83 2.20
N GLY A 188 -7.48 -11.64 2.70
CA GLY A 188 -6.57 -12.73 3.07
C GLY A 188 -6.14 -13.64 1.90
N CYS A 189 -6.21 -13.14 0.66
CA CYS A 189 -5.95 -13.92 -0.54
C CYS A 189 -4.68 -13.43 -1.29
N THR A 190 -3.60 -13.18 -0.55
CA THR A 190 -2.35 -12.63 -1.10
C THR A 190 -1.77 -13.45 -2.25
N GLY A 191 -1.93 -14.78 -2.23
CA GLY A 191 -1.49 -15.70 -3.29
C GLY A 191 -2.30 -15.63 -4.57
N TRP A 192 -3.51 -15.04 -4.55
CA TRP A 192 -4.35 -14.91 -5.75
C TRP A 192 -3.86 -13.84 -6.72
N ARG A 193 -2.98 -12.95 -6.25
CA ARG A 193 -2.36 -11.90 -7.06
C ARG A 193 -3.37 -11.00 -7.78
N MET A 194 -4.34 -10.44 -7.05
CA MET A 194 -5.40 -9.61 -7.60
C MET A 194 -5.37 -8.19 -7.04
N GLY A 195 -5.49 -7.23 -7.93
CA GLY A 195 -5.58 -5.81 -7.64
C GLY A 195 -6.17 -5.04 -8.82
N TYR A 196 -6.23 -3.73 -8.70
CA TYR A 196 -6.62 -2.84 -9.78
C TYR A 196 -5.92 -1.48 -9.65
N ALA A 197 -5.87 -0.79 -10.78
CA ALA A 197 -5.47 0.61 -10.87
C ALA A 197 -6.56 1.40 -11.58
N ALA A 198 -6.79 2.63 -11.13
CA ALA A 198 -7.75 3.56 -11.74
C ALA A 198 -7.21 4.99 -11.71
N GLY A 199 -7.50 5.79 -12.72
CA GLY A 199 -7.04 7.17 -12.80
C GLY A 199 -7.03 7.70 -14.22
N PRO A 200 -6.17 8.68 -14.55
CA PRO A 200 -6.12 9.30 -15.85
C PRO A 200 -6.00 8.28 -16.97
N LYS A 201 -6.93 8.34 -17.93
CA LYS A 201 -7.04 7.39 -19.05
C LYS A 201 -5.73 7.22 -19.79
N GLN A 202 -5.00 8.32 -20.03
CA GLN A 202 -3.72 8.28 -20.73
C GLN A 202 -2.70 7.38 -20.01
N ILE A 203 -2.66 7.42 -18.66
CA ILE A 203 -1.75 6.58 -17.86
C ILE A 203 -2.21 5.13 -17.91
N ILE A 204 -3.50 4.87 -17.71
CA ILE A 204 -4.06 3.51 -17.78
C ILE A 204 -3.86 2.89 -19.17
N ASP A 205 -4.05 3.65 -20.26
CA ASP A 205 -3.80 3.17 -21.62
C ASP A 205 -2.31 2.81 -21.85
N GLY A 206 -1.39 3.58 -21.28
CA GLY A 206 0.05 3.25 -21.25
C GLY A 206 0.33 1.95 -20.50
N MET A 207 -0.22 1.82 -19.29
CA MET A 207 -0.11 0.61 -18.47
C MET A 207 -0.71 -0.62 -19.16
N LEU A 208 -1.83 -0.47 -19.88
CA LEU A 208 -2.46 -1.57 -20.64
C LEU A 208 -1.56 -2.05 -21.79
N LYS A 209 -0.89 -1.14 -22.52
CA LYS A 209 0.07 -1.51 -23.56
C LYS A 209 1.22 -2.34 -23.00
N LEU A 210 1.80 -1.94 -21.87
CA LEU A 210 2.85 -2.70 -21.20
C LEU A 210 2.32 -4.04 -20.66
N LYS A 211 1.14 -4.05 -20.06
CA LYS A 211 0.53 -5.26 -19.53
C LYS A 211 0.31 -6.30 -20.62
N GLN A 212 -0.12 -5.89 -21.81
CA GLN A 212 -0.33 -6.80 -22.93
C GLN A 212 0.96 -7.52 -23.34
N GLN A 213 2.11 -6.87 -23.19
CA GLN A 213 3.42 -7.43 -23.57
C GLN A 213 4.12 -8.18 -22.42
N THR A 214 3.59 -8.10 -21.19
CA THR A 214 4.21 -8.69 -19.98
C THR A 214 3.31 -9.74 -19.33
N PHE A 215 2.24 -9.32 -18.71
CA PHE A 215 1.32 -10.20 -17.94
C PHE A 215 0.16 -10.73 -18.78
N VAL A 216 -0.12 -10.14 -19.93
CA VAL A 216 -1.27 -10.35 -20.82
C VAL A 216 -2.60 -10.02 -20.13
N CYS A 217 -3.00 -10.80 -19.12
CA CYS A 217 -4.18 -10.56 -18.28
C CYS A 217 -3.90 -10.98 -16.83
N ALA A 218 -4.73 -10.54 -15.90
CA ALA A 218 -4.73 -11.06 -14.54
C ALA A 218 -5.34 -12.49 -14.53
N PRO A 219 -5.10 -13.31 -13.47
CA PRO A 219 -5.60 -14.69 -13.40
C PRO A 219 -7.12 -14.77 -13.59
N SER A 220 -7.58 -15.43 -14.65
CA SER A 220 -8.99 -15.45 -15.08
C SER A 220 -9.94 -15.94 -13.98
N VAL A 221 -9.69 -17.13 -13.43
CA VAL A 221 -10.49 -17.72 -12.35
C VAL A 221 -10.61 -16.77 -11.16
N MET A 222 -9.50 -16.06 -10.81
CA MET A 222 -9.48 -15.15 -9.66
C MET A 222 -10.28 -13.88 -9.94
N GLN A 223 -10.33 -13.40 -11.18
CA GLN A 223 -11.19 -12.27 -11.54
C GLN A 223 -12.67 -12.59 -11.31
N HIS A 224 -13.13 -13.75 -11.76
CA HIS A 224 -14.51 -14.22 -11.52
C HIS A 224 -14.82 -14.40 -10.03
N SER A 225 -13.81 -14.81 -9.25
CA SER A 225 -13.96 -15.06 -7.82
C SER A 225 -14.18 -13.81 -6.99
N LEU A 226 -13.78 -12.64 -7.50
CA LEU A 226 -13.76 -11.38 -6.75
C LEU A 226 -14.88 -10.41 -7.11
N ILE A 227 -15.81 -10.79 -8.01
CA ILE A 227 -16.93 -9.93 -8.41
C ILE A 227 -17.76 -9.48 -7.20
N GLY A 228 -18.01 -10.37 -6.21
CA GLY A 228 -18.72 -10.05 -4.98
C GLY A 228 -17.85 -9.69 -3.79
N ALA A 229 -16.57 -9.34 -4.00
CA ALA A 229 -15.66 -9.09 -2.88
C ALA A 229 -16.07 -7.86 -2.05
N PHE A 230 -16.58 -6.83 -2.69
CA PHE A 230 -16.98 -5.59 -2.01
C PHE A 230 -18.27 -5.70 -1.18
N ASP A 231 -19.02 -6.81 -1.29
CA ASP A 231 -20.22 -7.07 -0.51
C ASP A 231 -19.92 -7.78 0.83
N VAL A 232 -18.66 -8.12 1.08
CA VAL A 232 -18.25 -8.83 2.31
C VAL A 232 -18.24 -7.86 3.48
N ASP A 233 -18.91 -8.24 4.59
CA ASP A 233 -18.81 -7.50 5.84
C ASP A 233 -17.41 -7.70 6.47
N LEU A 234 -16.66 -6.61 6.54
CA LEU A 234 -15.30 -6.59 7.09
C LEU A 234 -15.24 -6.20 8.57
N THR A 235 -16.38 -5.86 9.18
CA THR A 235 -16.43 -5.42 10.59
C THR A 235 -15.73 -6.39 11.55
N PRO A 236 -15.99 -7.72 11.51
CA PRO A 236 -15.32 -8.65 12.43
C PRO A 236 -13.81 -8.75 12.20
N LEU A 237 -13.35 -8.50 10.97
CA LEU A 237 -11.93 -8.48 10.65
C LEU A 237 -11.25 -7.24 11.21
N ILE A 238 -11.87 -6.07 11.04
CA ILE A 238 -11.35 -4.78 11.52
C ILE A 238 -11.29 -4.78 13.05
N GLU A 239 -12.34 -5.25 13.74
CA GLU A 239 -12.36 -5.39 15.18
C GLU A 239 -11.20 -6.24 15.69
N ARG A 240 -10.98 -7.43 15.10
CA ARG A 240 -9.86 -8.30 15.46
C ARG A 240 -8.50 -7.64 15.27
N PHE A 241 -8.30 -6.90 14.17
CA PHE A 241 -7.03 -6.20 13.96
C PHE A 241 -6.88 -5.00 14.89
N THR A 242 -7.97 -4.36 15.30
CA THR A 242 -7.97 -3.32 16.33
C THR A 242 -7.47 -3.90 17.67
N ASP A 243 -8.03 -5.03 18.11
CA ASP A 243 -7.61 -5.69 19.35
C ASP A 243 -6.11 -6.05 19.33
N ARG A 244 -5.63 -6.55 18.18
CA ARG A 244 -4.19 -6.87 18.01
C ARG A 244 -3.29 -5.64 18.01
N ARG A 245 -3.72 -4.55 17.37
CA ARG A 245 -3.04 -3.27 17.44
C ARG A 245 -2.94 -2.79 18.89
N ASP A 246 -4.04 -2.84 19.62
CA ASP A 246 -4.11 -2.41 21.01
C ASP A 246 -3.21 -3.26 21.91
N MET A 247 -3.15 -4.57 21.68
CA MET A 247 -2.19 -5.46 22.36
C MET A 247 -0.73 -5.03 22.10
N VAL A 248 -0.37 -4.69 20.88
CA VAL A 248 0.99 -4.19 20.56
C VAL A 248 1.28 -2.90 21.32
N VAL A 249 0.33 -1.96 21.32
CA VAL A 249 0.48 -0.66 21.99
C VAL A 249 0.57 -0.84 23.52
N GLU A 250 -0.28 -1.67 24.10
CA GLU A 250 -0.28 -1.96 25.56
C GLU A 250 1.04 -2.60 26.00
N MET A 251 1.55 -3.55 25.22
CA MET A 251 2.73 -4.31 25.62
C MET A 251 4.05 -3.60 25.34
N LEU A 252 4.12 -2.68 24.38
CA LEU A 252 5.40 -2.06 23.98
C LEU A 252 5.43 -0.54 24.16
N GLY A 253 4.29 0.15 24.17
CA GLY A 253 4.23 1.61 24.12
C GLY A 253 4.79 2.33 25.35
N ASP A 254 4.98 1.63 26.48
CA ASP A 254 5.59 2.18 27.70
C ASP A 254 7.11 2.00 27.76
N ILE A 255 7.70 1.20 26.85
CA ILE A 255 9.13 0.85 26.88
C ILE A 255 9.89 1.30 25.62
N THR A 256 9.19 1.70 24.57
CA THR A 256 9.81 2.21 23.35
C THR A 256 8.96 3.30 22.70
N GLU A 257 9.59 4.18 21.92
CA GLU A 257 8.88 5.13 21.07
C GLU A 257 8.12 4.36 19.98
N LEU A 258 6.80 4.48 19.97
CA LEU A 258 5.92 3.81 19.02
C LEU A 258 4.84 4.78 18.55
N VAL A 259 4.83 5.10 17.26
CA VAL A 259 3.69 5.74 16.62
C VAL A 259 2.56 4.72 16.56
N ILE A 260 1.41 5.06 17.14
CA ILE A 260 0.25 4.16 17.20
C ILE A 260 -0.25 3.90 15.78
N PRO A 261 -0.30 2.63 15.32
CA PRO A 261 -0.85 2.33 14.01
C PRO A 261 -2.34 2.68 13.91
N GLU A 262 -2.69 3.46 12.92
CA GLU A 262 -4.06 3.87 12.63
C GLU A 262 -4.71 2.95 11.57
N GLY A 263 -3.89 2.13 10.88
CA GLY A 263 -4.36 1.18 9.86
C GLY A 263 -3.30 0.13 9.49
N ALA A 264 -3.57 -0.64 8.44
CA ALA A 264 -2.80 -1.81 8.03
C ALA A 264 -2.70 -2.88 9.14
N PHE A 265 -1.63 -3.64 9.21
CA PHE A 265 -1.38 -4.60 10.29
C PHE A 265 0.11 -4.64 10.68
N TYR A 266 0.72 -3.45 10.72
CA TYR A 266 2.13 -3.28 11.08
C TYR A 266 2.28 -2.24 12.20
N ALA A 267 3.33 -2.44 13.00
CA ALA A 267 3.87 -1.47 13.92
C ALA A 267 5.36 -1.30 13.67
N PHE A 268 5.89 -0.09 13.87
CA PHE A 268 7.28 0.26 13.59
C PHE A 268 7.93 0.93 14.78
N PRO A 269 8.14 0.19 15.90
CA PRO A 269 8.74 0.72 17.12
C PRO A 269 10.22 1.02 16.93
N LYS A 270 10.69 2.06 17.62
CA LYS A 270 12.11 2.43 17.71
C LYS A 270 12.85 1.48 18.65
N ILE A 271 14.08 1.15 18.34
CA ILE A 271 14.97 0.43 19.26
C ILE A 271 15.49 1.44 20.30
N PRO A 272 15.31 1.21 21.61
CA PRO A 272 15.79 2.13 22.65
C PRO A 272 17.30 2.37 22.53
N GLU A 273 17.73 3.62 22.55
CA GLU A 273 19.15 4.01 22.42
C GLU A 273 20.03 3.37 23.50
N GLY A 274 19.49 3.14 24.70
CA GLY A 274 20.19 2.49 25.81
C GLY A 274 20.64 1.06 25.53
N LEU A 275 20.07 0.37 24.54
CA LEU A 275 20.49 -0.97 24.14
C LEU A 275 21.79 -0.97 23.33
N ASN A 276 22.17 0.16 22.75
CA ASN A 276 23.34 0.29 21.84
C ASN A 276 23.37 -0.77 20.73
N MET A 277 22.22 -1.07 20.14
CA MET A 277 22.03 -2.04 19.06
C MET A 277 21.43 -1.37 17.83
N CYS A 278 21.87 -1.76 16.64
CA CYS A 278 21.18 -1.44 15.39
C CYS A 278 20.02 -2.43 15.12
N GLY A 279 19.22 -2.16 14.09
CA GLY A 279 18.07 -3.00 13.73
C GLY A 279 18.48 -4.43 13.39
N ILE A 280 19.57 -4.63 12.64
CA ILE A 280 20.08 -5.96 12.31
C ILE A 280 20.43 -6.75 13.56
N GLU A 281 21.16 -6.14 14.50
CA GLU A 281 21.59 -6.80 15.75
C GLU A 281 20.38 -7.16 16.60
N PHE A 282 19.42 -6.23 16.75
CA PHE A 282 18.19 -6.45 17.52
C PHE A 282 17.34 -7.58 16.91
N THR A 283 17.11 -7.57 15.61
CA THR A 283 16.29 -8.59 14.93
C THR A 283 16.94 -9.96 14.92
N SER A 284 18.29 -10.03 14.85
CA SER A 284 19.03 -11.28 15.03
C SER A 284 18.84 -11.84 16.44
N LYS A 285 18.96 -10.98 17.47
CA LYS A 285 18.71 -11.38 18.87
C LYS A 285 17.28 -11.84 19.09
N ALA A 286 16.29 -11.19 18.47
CA ALA A 286 14.89 -11.62 18.52
C ALA A 286 14.71 -13.01 17.86
N ALA A 287 15.37 -13.27 16.75
CA ALA A 287 15.33 -14.55 16.04
C ALA A 287 15.93 -15.69 16.89
N ASP A 288 16.98 -15.45 17.65
CA ASP A 288 17.56 -16.42 18.61
C ASP A 288 16.54 -16.82 19.70
N HIS A 289 15.52 -15.98 19.93
CA HIS A 289 14.41 -16.24 20.83
C HIS A 289 13.12 -16.68 20.11
N ASN A 290 13.24 -17.13 18.84
CA ASN A 290 12.14 -17.59 17.98
C ASN A 290 11.08 -16.50 17.67
N VAL A 291 11.47 -15.22 17.65
CA VAL A 291 10.60 -14.12 17.23
C VAL A 291 11.19 -13.47 15.98
N LEU A 292 10.42 -13.55 14.87
CA LEU A 292 10.83 -12.98 13.60
C LEU A 292 10.20 -11.59 13.41
N VAL A 293 11.03 -10.57 13.39
CA VAL A 293 10.70 -9.18 13.04
C VAL A 293 11.65 -8.71 11.96
N ILE A 294 11.37 -7.59 11.32
CA ILE A 294 12.19 -7.12 10.19
C ILE A 294 12.85 -5.79 10.57
N GLN A 295 14.18 -5.73 10.38
CA GLN A 295 14.98 -4.54 10.65
C GLN A 295 14.56 -3.33 9.83
N GLY A 296 14.78 -2.13 10.39
CA GLY A 296 14.38 -0.86 9.82
C GLY A 296 15.04 -0.56 8.47
N GLU A 297 16.29 -0.93 8.28
CA GLU A 297 17.05 -0.66 7.03
C GLU A 297 16.42 -1.27 5.77
N VAL A 298 15.52 -2.27 5.91
CA VAL A 298 14.74 -2.81 4.79
C VAL A 298 13.72 -1.79 4.27
N PHE A 299 13.31 -0.86 5.12
CA PHE A 299 12.25 0.12 4.86
C PHE A 299 12.73 1.58 4.87
N SER A 300 13.98 1.83 5.28
CA SER A 300 14.50 3.17 5.51
C SER A 300 16.00 3.22 5.30
N ASN A 301 16.55 4.43 5.14
CA ASN A 301 17.98 4.66 5.28
C ASN A 301 18.45 4.62 6.75
N LEU A 302 17.52 4.57 7.71
CA LEU A 302 17.81 4.54 9.14
C LEU A 302 17.55 3.13 9.70
N ASP A 303 18.54 2.57 10.39
CA ASP A 303 18.44 1.26 11.04
C ASP A 303 18.16 1.39 12.55
N THR A 304 17.20 2.27 12.89
CA THR A 304 16.84 2.62 14.28
C THR A 304 15.52 2.01 14.75
N HIS A 305 14.81 1.34 13.86
CA HIS A 305 13.48 0.78 14.11
C HIS A 305 13.43 -0.68 13.66
N PHE A 306 12.32 -1.35 13.97
CA PHE A 306 12.02 -2.67 13.42
C PHE A 306 10.51 -2.80 13.17
N ARG A 307 10.13 -3.61 12.18
CA ARG A 307 8.73 -3.82 11.85
C ARG A 307 8.18 -5.09 12.50
N ILE A 308 7.06 -4.94 13.20
CA ILE A 308 6.20 -6.02 13.67
C ILE A 308 5.03 -6.17 12.71
N SER A 309 4.69 -7.41 12.32
CA SER A 309 3.40 -7.73 11.70
C SER A 309 2.51 -8.39 12.75
N PHE A 310 1.34 -7.81 13.02
CA PHE A 310 0.36 -8.41 13.91
C PHE A 310 -0.73 -9.21 13.16
N ALA A 311 -0.49 -9.56 11.90
CA ALA A 311 -1.32 -10.47 11.12
C ALA A 311 -0.98 -11.95 11.42
N VAL A 312 -0.99 -12.31 12.70
CA VAL A 312 -0.70 -13.66 13.22
C VAL A 312 -1.78 -14.05 14.25
N PRO A 313 -1.92 -15.34 14.63
CA PRO A 313 -2.82 -15.75 15.71
C PRO A 313 -2.53 -15.02 17.03
N ASP A 314 -3.59 -14.75 17.81
CA ASP A 314 -3.51 -13.88 18.99
C ASP A 314 -2.56 -14.44 20.05
N ASP A 315 -2.57 -15.76 20.29
CA ASP A 315 -1.65 -16.45 21.21
C ASP A 315 -0.18 -16.32 20.77
N LYS A 316 0.08 -16.32 19.46
CA LYS A 316 1.42 -16.13 18.90
C LYS A 316 1.87 -14.68 18.99
N LEU A 317 0.95 -13.75 18.80
CA LEU A 317 1.23 -12.33 18.97
C LEU A 317 1.63 -12.02 20.41
N GLU A 318 0.83 -12.44 21.38
CA GLU A 318 1.10 -12.23 22.82
C GLU A 318 2.45 -12.82 23.25
N GLN A 319 2.74 -14.07 22.82
CA GLN A 319 4.03 -14.72 23.10
C GLN A 319 5.20 -13.93 22.51
N GLY A 320 5.09 -13.53 21.23
CA GLY A 320 6.13 -12.75 20.54
C GLY A 320 6.36 -11.39 21.19
N LEU A 321 5.30 -10.66 21.52
CA LEU A 321 5.38 -9.37 22.20
C LEU A 321 5.99 -9.50 23.60
N SER A 322 5.68 -10.57 24.34
CA SER A 322 6.29 -10.83 25.66
C SER A 322 7.81 -11.03 25.57
N VAL A 323 8.30 -11.66 24.51
CA VAL A 323 9.74 -11.79 24.22
C VAL A 323 10.33 -10.45 23.85
N LEU A 324 9.71 -9.73 22.90
CA LEU A 324 10.20 -8.42 22.46
C LEU A 324 10.28 -7.43 23.62
N ARG A 325 9.26 -7.40 24.51
CA ARG A 325 9.27 -6.56 25.71
C ARG A 325 10.51 -6.80 26.58
N LYS A 326 10.91 -8.07 26.79
CA LYS A 326 12.11 -8.42 27.57
C LYS A 326 13.41 -8.04 26.89
N LEU A 327 13.42 -8.05 25.56
CA LEU A 327 14.61 -7.71 24.78
C LEU A 327 14.82 -6.20 24.64
N LEU A 328 13.74 -5.40 24.79
CA LEU A 328 13.75 -3.93 24.71
C LEU A 328 14.04 -3.26 26.08
N GLN A 329 13.99 -4.00 27.18
CA GLN A 329 14.37 -3.57 28.54
C GLN A 329 15.85 -3.86 28.85
#